data_170e72a2998a87bd838a2e85fd8f406b
#
_entry.id   170e72a2998a87bd838a2e85fd8f406b
#
_cell.length_a   1.000
_cell.length_b   1.000
_cell.length_c   1.000
_cell.angle_alpha   90.00
_cell.angle_beta   90.00
_cell.angle_gamma   90.00
#
_symmetry.space_group_name_H-M   'P 1'
#
loop_
_entity.id
_entity.type
_entity.pdbx_description
1 polymer ?
#
loop_
_entity_poly.entity_id
_entity_poly.type
_entity_poly.pdbx_seq_one_letter_code
_entity_poly.pdbx_strand_id
1 'polypeptide(L)'
;GPFGWLVAEARPHLVKGIVAIEGGGQPFGGANVWGMSTIPVTFDPPARDPSEIRTRVVPSPEMGVSAYRLQEEPARKLVNLQNIPIVIVTAEGSFASPGNPGAIAYFKQAGVDAEELRMAAKGVKGNGHMMMVERNSREVLKPITDWIQAKVEKGAAIVPAKVTETAVKLANQAFFWTGTERKKMPYGTILSGQMYVQEMIPAEVKQPLPIVLVHGGGGQMLHYMGLGSGVAGWAHYYLQAGYRVFLVDRPGHGRAPYHPDALGPIGANAPLAAITVDLIKSAQAPQKRWPGTGDIDDPLALQFIAGQNGAPQDNAMAHRLWASRGAELLDRIGPAIIQVHSAGGPFGYLVANERPQLVKGIVNFEGIGNPFAANTPWGVTAVPLAYDPPVSDPKEFALRDVAPPPGAAPYKLQADGSVRKLKNLQGIPMAFVTAENTRFLQGTGQVAWLKQAGCNIEHVQFRDLGILGNGHFMMVEENRKQCFDVIEGWIRRNVKA
;
A
#
# COMPACT_ATOMS: atom_id res chain seq x y z
N GLY A 1 -21.03 8.60 -2.37
CA GLY A 1 -21.97 9.70 -2.29
C GLY A 1 -21.52 10.79 -1.33
N PRO A 2 -21.70 10.67 0.00
CA PRO A 2 -21.49 11.79 0.92
C PRO A 2 -20.14 12.49 0.83
N PHE A 3 -19.06 11.75 0.57
CA PHE A 3 -17.73 12.33 0.43
C PHE A 3 -17.66 13.44 -0.65
N GLY A 4 -18.29 13.24 -1.82
CA GLY A 4 -18.22 14.22 -2.91
C GLY A 4 -18.82 15.58 -2.54
N TRP A 5 -20.01 15.61 -1.98
CA TRP A 5 -20.64 16.88 -1.60
C TRP A 5 -20.09 17.47 -0.30
N LEU A 6 -19.54 16.68 0.62
CA LEU A 6 -18.82 17.20 1.78
C LEU A 6 -17.48 17.86 1.40
N VAL A 7 -16.76 17.34 0.42
CA VAL A 7 -15.57 18.01 -0.13
C VAL A 7 -15.96 19.31 -0.81
N ALA A 8 -17.06 19.32 -1.59
CA ALA A 8 -17.59 20.53 -2.21
C ALA A 8 -18.05 21.56 -1.17
N GLU A 9 -18.71 21.11 -0.10
CA GLU A 9 -19.08 21.97 1.04
C GLU A 9 -17.86 22.67 1.66
N ALA A 10 -16.77 21.91 1.86
CA ALA A 10 -15.56 22.43 2.48
C ALA A 10 -14.69 23.28 1.54
N ARG A 11 -14.76 23.06 0.23
CA ARG A 11 -13.91 23.71 -0.79
C ARG A 11 -14.67 23.97 -2.10
N PRO A 12 -15.76 24.77 -2.07
CA PRO A 12 -16.65 24.93 -3.23
C PRO A 12 -15.94 25.51 -4.47
N HIS A 13 -14.91 26.33 -4.27
CA HIS A 13 -14.14 26.94 -5.38
C HIS A 13 -13.18 25.96 -6.10
N LEU A 14 -12.86 24.83 -5.48
CA LEU A 14 -11.97 23.80 -6.05
C LEU A 14 -12.74 22.67 -6.75
N VAL A 15 -13.99 22.41 -6.37
CA VAL A 15 -14.81 21.36 -6.96
C VAL A 15 -15.56 21.90 -8.15
N LYS A 16 -15.37 21.31 -9.34
CA LYS A 16 -15.99 21.76 -10.59
C LYS A 16 -17.20 20.93 -11.01
N GLY A 17 -17.36 19.76 -10.45
CA GLY A 17 -18.49 18.86 -10.66
C GLY A 17 -18.40 17.62 -9.80
N ILE A 18 -19.51 16.93 -9.57
CA ILE A 18 -19.57 15.71 -8.76
C ILE A 18 -20.23 14.62 -9.60
N VAL A 19 -19.51 13.49 -9.75
CA VAL A 19 -20.04 12.25 -10.32
C VAL A 19 -20.19 11.24 -9.17
N ALA A 20 -21.41 10.96 -8.79
CA ALA A 20 -21.73 10.00 -7.74
C ALA A 20 -22.23 8.69 -8.37
N ILE A 21 -21.33 7.72 -8.54
CA ILE A 21 -21.68 6.39 -9.05
C ILE A 21 -22.40 5.65 -7.92
N GLU A 22 -23.66 5.29 -8.16
CA GLU A 22 -24.51 4.63 -7.17
C GLU A 22 -24.49 5.37 -5.82
N GLY A 23 -24.59 6.69 -5.89
CA GLY A 23 -24.34 7.64 -4.80
C GLY A 23 -25.20 7.48 -3.55
N GLY A 24 -26.11 6.57 -3.57
CA GLY A 24 -26.92 5.98 -2.49
C GLY A 24 -27.30 6.84 -1.32
N GLY A 25 -28.44 6.54 -0.77
CA GLY A 25 -28.97 7.18 0.41
C GLY A 25 -30.18 8.06 0.11
N GLN A 26 -31.10 8.10 1.05
CA GLN A 26 -32.26 8.95 0.98
C GLN A 26 -32.04 10.25 1.75
N PRO A 27 -32.56 11.37 1.22
CA PRO A 27 -32.50 12.62 1.96
C PRO A 27 -33.25 12.47 3.29
N PHE A 28 -32.66 12.94 4.37
CA PHE A 28 -33.20 12.85 5.73
C PHE A 28 -33.54 11.42 6.17
N GLY A 29 -32.90 10.42 5.56
CA GLY A 29 -33.05 8.99 5.88
C GLY A 29 -31.91 8.46 6.75
N GLY A 30 -32.23 7.66 7.75
CA GLY A 30 -31.26 7.10 8.67
C GLY A 30 -30.43 8.17 9.38
N ALA A 31 -29.10 8.13 9.23
CA ALA A 31 -28.19 9.08 9.84
C ALA A 31 -28.04 10.42 9.07
N ASN A 32 -28.67 10.57 7.91
CA ASN A 32 -28.56 11.77 7.05
C ASN A 32 -29.45 12.92 7.55
N VAL A 33 -29.26 13.35 8.77
CA VAL A 33 -30.13 14.38 9.42
C VAL A 33 -29.98 15.77 8.81
N TRP A 34 -28.91 16.02 8.03
CA TRP A 34 -28.68 17.29 7.31
C TRP A 34 -28.94 17.15 5.79
N GLY A 35 -30.02 16.47 5.41
CA GLY A 35 -30.32 16.19 4.01
C GLY A 35 -29.61 14.93 3.50
N MET A 36 -28.55 15.10 2.76
CA MET A 36 -27.68 13.99 2.26
C MET A 36 -26.40 13.85 3.08
N SER A 37 -26.37 14.39 4.30
CA SER A 37 -25.19 14.41 5.17
C SER A 37 -25.54 14.05 6.60
N THR A 38 -24.58 13.42 7.30
CA THR A 38 -24.62 13.13 8.74
C THR A 38 -24.06 14.27 9.58
N ILE A 39 -23.34 15.20 8.95
CA ILE A 39 -22.75 16.39 9.61
C ILE A 39 -23.33 17.67 9.00
N PRO A 40 -23.26 18.81 9.71
CA PRO A 40 -23.76 20.09 9.21
C PRO A 40 -23.21 20.47 7.84
N VAL A 41 -24.09 21.04 7.01
CA VAL A 41 -23.77 21.67 5.72
C VAL A 41 -24.36 23.09 5.74
N THR A 42 -23.82 23.97 4.89
CA THR A 42 -24.22 25.39 4.87
C THR A 42 -25.55 25.60 4.14
N PHE A 43 -26.54 26.00 4.87
CA PHE A 43 -27.89 26.36 4.36
C PHE A 43 -28.10 27.87 4.30
N ASP A 44 -28.98 28.28 3.39
CA ASP A 44 -29.60 29.60 3.37
C ASP A 44 -31.12 29.44 3.28
N PRO A 45 -31.89 29.94 4.25
CA PRO A 45 -31.49 30.50 5.56
C PRO A 45 -30.72 29.50 6.42
N PRO A 46 -29.77 29.93 7.27
CA PRO A 46 -28.97 29.05 8.10
C PRO A 46 -29.80 28.12 8.99
N ALA A 47 -29.32 26.89 9.19
CA ALA A 47 -29.80 25.97 10.21
C ALA A 47 -28.65 25.64 11.17
N ARG A 48 -28.91 25.72 12.48
CA ARG A 48 -27.91 25.41 13.53
C ARG A 48 -28.11 24.01 14.11
N ASP A 49 -29.33 23.51 14.00
CA ASP A 49 -29.73 22.19 14.46
C ASP A 49 -30.57 21.49 13.38
N PRO A 50 -30.41 20.18 13.13
CA PRO A 50 -31.18 19.48 12.13
C PRO A 50 -32.70 19.48 12.38
N SER A 51 -33.16 19.68 13.62
CA SER A 51 -34.58 19.81 13.97
C SER A 51 -35.23 21.07 13.41
N GLU A 52 -34.43 22.08 13.04
CA GLU A 52 -34.92 23.29 12.37
C GLU A 52 -35.33 23.06 10.91
N ILE A 53 -34.94 21.91 10.35
CA ILE A 53 -35.24 21.53 8.97
C ILE A 53 -36.50 20.67 8.99
N ARG A 54 -37.65 21.30 8.82
CA ARG A 54 -38.92 20.57 8.71
C ARG A 54 -38.96 19.79 7.41
N THR A 55 -39.45 18.56 7.48
CA THR A 55 -39.50 17.68 6.30
C THR A 55 -40.86 17.03 6.14
N ARG A 56 -41.25 16.81 4.91
CA ARG A 56 -42.46 16.05 4.54
C ARG A 56 -42.07 14.78 3.79
N VAL A 57 -42.88 13.75 3.91
CA VAL A 57 -42.75 12.52 3.09
C VAL A 57 -43.33 12.76 1.71
N VAL A 58 -42.58 12.39 0.68
CA VAL A 58 -43.07 12.31 -0.68
C VAL A 58 -43.31 10.82 -0.95
N PRO A 59 -44.53 10.42 -1.30
CA PRO A 59 -44.85 9.05 -1.66
C PRO A 59 -44.03 8.62 -2.87
N SER A 60 -43.86 7.31 -3.04
CA SER A 60 -43.23 6.77 -4.24
C SER A 60 -43.87 7.33 -5.49
N PRO A 61 -43.13 8.04 -6.38
CA PRO A 61 -43.71 8.64 -7.58
C PRO A 61 -44.02 7.60 -8.66
N GLU A 62 -43.34 6.48 -8.65
CA GLU A 62 -43.51 5.39 -9.61
C GLU A 62 -43.05 4.05 -9.04
N MET A 63 -43.43 2.95 -9.63
CA MET A 63 -42.97 1.62 -9.25
C MET A 63 -41.43 1.52 -9.37
N GLY A 64 -40.77 0.97 -8.35
CA GLY A 64 -39.32 0.85 -8.31
C GLY A 64 -38.60 2.06 -7.73
N VAL A 65 -39.28 3.12 -7.34
CA VAL A 65 -38.74 4.27 -6.63
C VAL A 65 -39.23 4.25 -5.17
N SER A 66 -38.33 4.41 -4.23
CA SER A 66 -38.70 4.50 -2.81
C SER A 66 -39.37 5.84 -2.47
N ALA A 67 -40.28 5.82 -1.53
CA ALA A 67 -40.74 7.07 -0.87
C ALA A 67 -39.52 7.76 -0.22
N TYR A 68 -39.50 9.11 -0.25
CA TYR A 68 -38.39 9.90 0.26
C TYR A 68 -38.86 11.15 1.00
N ARG A 69 -37.93 11.84 1.65
CA ARG A 69 -38.24 13.08 2.34
C ARG A 69 -37.68 14.29 1.59
N LEU A 70 -38.46 15.36 1.56
CA LEU A 70 -38.02 16.68 1.14
C LEU A 70 -38.27 17.71 2.25
N GLN A 71 -37.62 18.85 2.16
CA GLN A 71 -37.93 19.96 3.04
C GLN A 71 -39.36 20.45 2.83
N GLU A 72 -40.01 20.99 3.88
CA GLU A 72 -41.20 21.79 3.72
C GLU A 72 -40.84 23.14 3.12
N GLU A 73 -41.77 23.75 2.38
CA GLU A 73 -41.52 25.06 1.78
C GLU A 73 -41.72 26.21 2.81
N PRO A 74 -40.88 27.25 2.73
CA PRO A 74 -39.77 27.48 1.80
C PRO A 74 -38.56 26.69 2.14
N ALA A 75 -38.03 25.92 1.15
CA ALA A 75 -36.90 25.07 1.33
C ALA A 75 -35.57 25.85 1.41
N ARG A 76 -34.73 25.51 2.38
CA ARG A 76 -33.37 26.06 2.53
C ARG A 76 -32.48 25.61 1.38
N LYS A 77 -31.59 26.49 0.93
CA LYS A 77 -30.67 26.22 -0.17
C LYS A 77 -29.32 25.79 0.35
N LEU A 78 -28.62 24.91 -0.42
CA LEU A 78 -27.27 24.49 -0.13
C LEU A 78 -26.27 25.46 -0.78
N VAL A 79 -25.82 26.46 -0.02
CA VAL A 79 -25.05 27.61 -0.52
C VAL A 79 -23.80 27.19 -1.28
N ASN A 80 -23.03 26.28 -0.71
CA ASN A 80 -21.72 25.88 -1.25
C ASN A 80 -21.81 24.92 -2.44
N LEU A 81 -22.99 24.39 -2.76
CA LEU A 81 -23.19 23.44 -3.84
C LEU A 81 -23.93 24.01 -5.07
N GLN A 82 -24.52 25.21 -4.99
CA GLN A 82 -25.40 25.76 -6.04
C GLN A 82 -24.77 25.83 -7.44
N ASN A 83 -23.47 26.13 -7.52
CA ASN A 83 -22.74 26.28 -8.79
C ASN A 83 -21.94 25.06 -9.17
N ILE A 84 -22.17 23.91 -8.52
CA ILE A 84 -21.43 22.68 -8.77
C ILE A 84 -22.42 21.66 -9.35
N PRO A 85 -22.31 21.30 -10.65
CA PRO A 85 -23.19 20.30 -11.24
C PRO A 85 -22.95 18.93 -10.60
N ILE A 86 -24.03 18.23 -10.31
CA ILE A 86 -23.99 16.89 -9.69
C ILE A 86 -24.71 15.90 -10.63
N VAL A 87 -24.07 14.78 -10.91
CA VAL A 87 -24.73 13.64 -11.55
C VAL A 87 -24.71 12.42 -10.64
N ILE A 88 -25.86 11.79 -10.45
CA ILE A 88 -25.96 10.47 -9.84
C ILE A 88 -26.13 9.44 -10.95
N VAL A 89 -25.15 8.56 -11.07
CA VAL A 89 -25.13 7.49 -12.05
C VAL A 89 -25.83 6.27 -11.47
N THR A 90 -26.87 5.82 -12.15
CA THR A 90 -27.75 4.73 -11.69
C THR A 90 -27.70 3.54 -12.61
N ALA A 91 -27.35 2.35 -12.09
CA ALA A 91 -27.42 1.08 -12.79
C ALA A 91 -28.86 0.49 -12.75
N GLU A 92 -29.18 -0.31 -13.75
CA GLU A 92 -30.52 -0.93 -13.88
C GLU A 92 -30.82 -1.91 -12.73
N GLY A 93 -29.85 -2.74 -12.35
CA GLY A 93 -29.99 -3.79 -11.33
C GLY A 93 -29.41 -3.43 -9.96
N SER A 94 -29.17 -2.14 -9.67
CA SER A 94 -28.61 -1.75 -8.37
C SER A 94 -29.67 -1.65 -7.28
N PHE A 95 -29.32 -2.15 -6.08
CA PHE A 95 -30.15 -1.98 -4.89
C PHE A 95 -30.27 -0.51 -4.45
N ALA A 96 -29.37 0.37 -4.86
CA ALA A 96 -29.38 1.80 -4.54
C ALA A 96 -30.30 2.61 -5.47
N SER A 97 -30.62 2.08 -6.66
CA SER A 97 -31.40 2.77 -7.69
C SER A 97 -32.76 3.32 -7.18
N PRO A 98 -33.50 2.62 -6.30
CA PRO A 98 -34.79 3.16 -5.80
C PRO A 98 -34.67 4.44 -4.99
N GLY A 99 -33.53 4.74 -4.40
CA GLY A 99 -33.30 5.94 -3.57
C GLY A 99 -32.79 7.16 -4.37
N ASN A 100 -32.17 6.94 -5.52
CA ASN A 100 -31.51 8.00 -6.28
C ASN A 100 -32.44 9.14 -6.74
N PRO A 101 -33.68 8.88 -7.18
CA PRO A 101 -34.62 9.95 -7.53
C PRO A 101 -34.91 10.90 -6.34
N GLY A 102 -35.00 10.39 -5.13
CA GLY A 102 -35.17 11.21 -3.92
C GLY A 102 -33.98 12.13 -3.66
N ALA A 103 -32.76 11.64 -3.85
CA ALA A 103 -31.54 12.44 -3.73
C ALA A 103 -31.51 13.58 -4.77
N ILE A 104 -31.85 13.28 -6.03
CA ILE A 104 -31.96 14.29 -7.10
C ILE A 104 -33.03 15.34 -6.77
N ALA A 105 -34.20 14.91 -6.33
CA ALA A 105 -35.28 15.81 -5.95
C ALA A 105 -34.87 16.77 -4.81
N TYR A 106 -34.17 16.25 -3.82
CA TYR A 106 -33.61 17.04 -2.72
C TYR A 106 -32.59 18.08 -3.18
N PHE A 107 -31.59 17.66 -3.98
CA PHE A 107 -30.60 18.60 -4.49
C PHE A 107 -31.21 19.70 -5.33
N LYS A 108 -32.17 19.38 -6.20
CA LYS A 108 -32.91 20.37 -7.00
C LYS A 108 -33.70 21.32 -6.10
N GLN A 109 -34.44 20.81 -5.10
CA GLN A 109 -35.15 21.64 -4.13
C GLN A 109 -34.20 22.58 -3.39
N ALA A 110 -32.99 22.09 -3.03
CA ALA A 110 -31.95 22.87 -2.37
C ALA A 110 -31.17 23.82 -3.31
N GLY A 111 -31.59 23.97 -4.57
CA GLY A 111 -31.00 24.91 -5.53
C GLY A 111 -29.74 24.42 -6.24
N VAL A 112 -29.47 23.12 -6.23
CA VAL A 112 -28.29 22.51 -6.88
C VAL A 112 -28.65 21.96 -8.25
N ASP A 113 -27.79 22.18 -9.27
CA ASP A 113 -27.93 21.55 -10.60
C ASP A 113 -27.58 20.06 -10.48
N ALA A 114 -28.59 19.24 -10.25
CA ALA A 114 -28.46 17.80 -10.08
C ALA A 114 -29.29 17.02 -11.08
N GLU A 115 -28.70 15.99 -11.67
CA GLU A 115 -29.40 15.12 -12.62
C GLU A 115 -29.08 13.65 -12.38
N GLU A 116 -29.98 12.77 -12.84
CA GLU A 116 -29.77 11.34 -12.79
C GLU A 116 -29.34 10.82 -14.17
N LEU A 117 -28.25 10.09 -14.22
CA LEU A 117 -27.77 9.40 -15.42
C LEU A 117 -28.11 7.92 -15.30
N ARG A 118 -29.27 7.52 -15.77
CA ARG A 118 -29.73 6.13 -15.81
C ARG A 118 -29.02 5.38 -16.95
N MET A 119 -28.17 4.42 -16.61
CA MET A 119 -27.40 3.65 -17.60
C MET A 119 -28.30 2.92 -18.58
N ALA A 120 -29.42 2.33 -18.14
CA ALA A 120 -30.38 1.67 -19.01
C ALA A 120 -30.95 2.61 -20.08
N ALA A 121 -31.20 3.88 -19.75
CA ALA A 121 -31.66 4.89 -20.71
C ALA A 121 -30.62 5.29 -21.76
N LYS A 122 -29.34 4.99 -21.48
CA LYS A 122 -28.21 5.15 -22.44
C LYS A 122 -27.87 3.86 -23.19
N GLY A 123 -28.71 2.85 -23.07
CA GLY A 123 -28.51 1.55 -23.73
C GLY A 123 -27.55 0.61 -22.97
N VAL A 124 -27.03 1.00 -21.83
CA VAL A 124 -26.12 0.21 -20.99
C VAL A 124 -26.96 -0.52 -19.95
N LYS A 125 -27.18 -1.83 -20.14
CA LYS A 125 -28.12 -2.64 -19.36
C LYS A 125 -27.41 -3.75 -18.56
N GLY A 126 -28.12 -4.30 -17.57
CA GLY A 126 -27.70 -5.47 -16.79
C GLY A 126 -26.65 -5.18 -15.72
N ASN A 127 -26.26 -3.93 -15.54
CA ASN A 127 -25.28 -3.56 -14.51
C ASN A 127 -25.92 -3.51 -13.12
N GLY A 128 -25.14 -3.95 -12.11
CA GLY A 128 -25.44 -3.81 -10.70
C GLY A 128 -24.69 -2.65 -10.05
N HIS A 129 -24.61 -2.71 -8.72
CA HIS A 129 -23.97 -1.67 -7.90
C HIS A 129 -22.48 -1.47 -8.20
N MET A 130 -21.79 -2.51 -8.66
CA MET A 130 -20.34 -2.49 -8.93
C MET A 130 -20.02 -2.28 -10.41
N MET A 131 -20.84 -1.48 -11.13
CA MET A 131 -20.72 -1.26 -12.57
C MET A 131 -19.32 -0.86 -13.05
N MET A 132 -18.49 -0.27 -12.19
CA MET A 132 -17.13 0.16 -12.52
C MET A 132 -16.16 -1.03 -12.73
N VAL A 133 -16.50 -2.24 -12.29
CA VAL A 133 -15.67 -3.45 -12.44
C VAL A 133 -16.37 -4.58 -13.19
N GLU A 134 -17.57 -4.34 -13.70
CA GLU A 134 -18.33 -5.31 -14.50
C GLU A 134 -17.80 -5.38 -15.94
N ARG A 135 -18.20 -6.42 -16.68
CA ARG A 135 -17.66 -6.72 -18.03
C ARG A 135 -17.74 -5.57 -19.01
N ASN A 136 -18.81 -4.79 -18.95
CA ASN A 136 -19.08 -3.65 -19.82
C ASN A 136 -18.73 -2.30 -19.18
N SER A 137 -17.82 -2.27 -18.22
CA SER A 137 -17.41 -1.04 -17.50
C SER A 137 -16.94 0.09 -18.44
N ARG A 138 -16.37 -0.23 -19.61
CA ARG A 138 -16.03 0.77 -20.64
C ARG A 138 -17.26 1.43 -21.26
N GLU A 139 -18.33 0.67 -21.46
CA GLU A 139 -19.60 1.20 -21.96
C GLU A 139 -20.26 2.09 -20.92
N VAL A 140 -20.17 1.71 -19.64
CA VAL A 140 -20.61 2.55 -18.49
C VAL A 140 -19.82 3.86 -18.42
N LEU A 141 -18.51 3.81 -18.64
CA LEU A 141 -17.64 4.99 -18.56
C LEU A 141 -17.98 6.06 -19.59
N LYS A 142 -18.40 5.66 -20.81
CA LYS A 142 -18.64 6.61 -21.91
C LYS A 142 -19.70 7.67 -21.58
N PRO A 143 -20.94 7.36 -21.15
CA PRO A 143 -21.91 8.38 -20.78
C PRO A 143 -21.46 9.29 -19.64
N ILE A 144 -20.64 8.77 -18.73
CA ILE A 144 -20.06 9.55 -17.62
C ILE A 144 -19.06 10.58 -18.15
N THR A 145 -18.15 10.16 -19.03
CA THR A 145 -17.17 11.08 -19.65
C THR A 145 -17.84 12.12 -20.53
N ASP A 146 -18.87 11.73 -21.31
CA ASP A 146 -19.66 12.67 -22.12
C ASP A 146 -20.32 13.74 -21.23
N TRP A 147 -20.85 13.37 -20.06
CA TRP A 147 -21.41 14.32 -19.09
C TRP A 147 -20.33 15.25 -18.51
N ILE A 148 -19.15 14.73 -18.12
CA ILE A 148 -18.04 15.55 -17.62
C ILE A 148 -17.64 16.59 -18.66
N GLN A 149 -17.46 16.19 -19.92
CA GLN A 149 -17.11 17.09 -21.02
C GLN A 149 -18.16 18.18 -21.25
N ALA A 150 -19.43 17.80 -21.19
CA ALA A 150 -20.53 18.73 -21.44
C ALA A 150 -20.75 19.74 -20.29
N LYS A 151 -20.62 19.31 -19.03
CA LYS A 151 -20.99 20.09 -17.84
C LYS A 151 -19.79 20.71 -17.12
N VAL A 152 -18.64 20.07 -17.13
CA VAL A 152 -17.47 20.45 -16.30
C VAL A 152 -16.32 21.02 -17.15
N GLU A 153 -15.99 20.36 -18.27
CA GLU A 153 -14.81 20.70 -19.06
C GLU A 153 -15.09 21.67 -20.21
N LYS A 154 -16.32 22.12 -20.37
CA LYS A 154 -16.70 23.04 -21.46
C LYS A 154 -15.87 24.32 -21.41
N GLY A 155 -14.94 24.47 -22.35
CA GLY A 155 -14.05 25.60 -22.45
C GLY A 155 -12.86 25.61 -21.47
N ALA A 156 -12.65 24.52 -20.73
CA ALA A 156 -11.47 24.40 -19.86
C ALA A 156 -10.20 24.16 -20.67
N ALA A 157 -9.13 24.92 -20.36
CA ALA A 157 -7.82 24.69 -20.96
C ALA A 157 -7.19 23.41 -20.38
N ILE A 158 -6.60 22.58 -21.27
CA ILE A 158 -5.78 21.45 -20.84
C ILE A 158 -4.50 21.99 -20.19
N VAL A 159 -4.29 21.68 -18.92
CA VAL A 159 -3.03 21.95 -18.24
C VAL A 159 -2.12 20.73 -18.40
N PRO A 160 -1.02 20.83 -19.18
CA PRO A 160 -0.11 19.69 -19.34
C PRO A 160 0.48 19.27 -17.99
N ALA A 161 0.52 17.97 -17.75
CA ALA A 161 1.24 17.45 -16.58
C ALA A 161 2.73 17.74 -16.69
N LYS A 162 3.33 18.18 -15.57
CA LYS A 162 4.79 18.31 -15.49
C LYS A 162 5.42 16.93 -15.50
N VAL A 163 6.11 16.59 -16.59
CA VAL A 163 6.85 15.33 -16.70
C VAL A 163 8.14 15.45 -15.90
N THR A 164 8.40 14.52 -15.00
CA THR A 164 9.61 14.45 -14.20
C THR A 164 10.66 13.54 -14.85
N GLU A 165 11.92 13.66 -14.46
CA GLU A 165 13.01 12.79 -14.92
C GLU A 165 12.75 11.30 -14.66
N THR A 166 11.92 11.00 -13.68
CA THR A 166 11.54 9.63 -13.29
C THR A 166 10.24 9.16 -13.93
N ALA A 167 9.67 9.94 -14.86
CA ALA A 167 8.47 9.51 -15.57
C ALA A 167 8.72 8.20 -16.34
N VAL A 168 7.82 7.25 -16.18
CA VAL A 168 7.87 5.95 -16.84
C VAL A 168 6.57 5.72 -17.58
N LYS A 169 6.66 5.36 -18.85
CA LYS A 169 5.51 4.87 -19.62
C LYS A 169 5.27 3.41 -19.25
N LEU A 170 4.06 3.10 -18.78
CA LEU A 170 3.66 1.75 -18.43
C LEU A 170 2.88 1.09 -19.56
N ALA A 171 3.17 -0.18 -19.82
CA ALA A 171 2.33 -1.05 -20.64
C ALA A 171 1.14 -1.57 -19.84
N ASN A 172 1.35 -1.82 -18.52
CA ASN A 172 0.28 -2.27 -17.62
C ASN A 172 0.52 -1.77 -16.19
N GLN A 173 -0.58 -1.47 -15.51
CA GLN A 173 -0.66 -1.29 -14.07
C GLN A 173 -1.89 -2.02 -13.57
N ALA A 174 -1.69 -3.02 -12.72
CA ALA A 174 -2.73 -3.87 -12.20
C ALA A 174 -2.48 -4.19 -10.72
N PHE A 175 -3.39 -4.91 -10.10
CA PHE A 175 -3.20 -5.50 -8.78
C PHE A 175 -3.87 -6.86 -8.69
N PHE A 176 -3.41 -7.66 -7.73
CA PHE A 176 -4.05 -8.90 -7.35
C PHE A 176 -3.77 -9.23 -5.88
N TRP A 177 -4.42 -10.27 -5.40
CA TRP A 177 -4.23 -10.78 -4.04
C TRP A 177 -3.64 -12.18 -4.10
N THR A 178 -2.76 -12.49 -3.15
CA THR A 178 -2.38 -13.87 -2.82
C THR A 178 -2.95 -14.22 -1.44
N GLY A 179 -3.26 -15.50 -1.22
CA GLY A 179 -3.80 -15.97 0.04
C GLY A 179 -5.23 -15.56 0.32
N THR A 180 -6.12 -15.77 -0.64
CA THR A 180 -7.56 -15.51 -0.46
C THR A 180 -8.25 -16.66 0.29
N GLU A 181 -7.72 -17.04 1.45
CA GLU A 181 -8.25 -18.13 2.25
C GLU A 181 -9.52 -17.72 3.00
N ARG A 182 -10.47 -18.66 3.04
CA ARG A 182 -11.70 -18.51 3.81
C ARG A 182 -11.47 -18.93 5.25
N LYS A 183 -11.73 -18.02 6.19
CA LYS A 183 -11.69 -18.29 7.63
C LYS A 183 -13.10 -18.23 8.21
N LYS A 184 -13.53 -19.32 8.87
CA LYS A 184 -14.82 -19.36 9.54
C LYS A 184 -14.70 -18.63 10.89
N MET A 185 -15.57 -17.65 11.10
CA MET A 185 -15.69 -16.86 12.32
C MET A 185 -17.09 -17.08 12.93
N PRO A 186 -17.33 -16.75 14.20
CA PRO A 186 -18.67 -16.87 14.81
C PRO A 186 -19.77 -16.10 14.06
N TYR A 187 -19.41 -14.99 13.43
CA TYR A 187 -20.34 -14.11 12.70
C TYR A 187 -20.40 -14.36 11.20
N GLY A 188 -19.69 -15.35 10.68
CA GLY A 188 -19.70 -15.70 9.26
C GLY A 188 -18.32 -16.07 8.72
N THR A 189 -18.21 -16.26 7.41
CA THR A 189 -16.94 -16.60 6.75
C THR A 189 -16.32 -15.33 6.17
N ILE A 190 -15.05 -15.07 6.49
CA ILE A 190 -14.27 -13.94 5.99
C ILE A 190 -13.08 -14.41 5.16
N LEU A 191 -12.51 -13.50 4.36
CA LEU A 191 -11.16 -13.66 3.80
C LEU A 191 -10.15 -13.09 4.78
N SER A 192 -9.01 -13.77 4.97
CA SER A 192 -8.02 -13.36 5.95
C SER A 192 -6.60 -13.75 5.56
N GLY A 193 -5.63 -12.92 5.96
CA GLY A 193 -4.22 -13.19 5.77
C GLY A 193 -3.76 -13.03 4.31
N GLN A 194 -4.55 -12.34 3.50
CA GLN A 194 -4.17 -12.02 2.13
C GLN A 194 -3.07 -10.96 2.07
N MET A 195 -2.22 -11.07 1.05
CA MET A 195 -1.20 -10.11 0.71
C MET A 195 -1.63 -9.34 -0.55
N TYR A 196 -1.53 -8.01 -0.52
CA TYR A 196 -1.78 -7.17 -1.68
C TYR A 196 -0.53 -7.13 -2.57
N VAL A 197 -0.71 -7.24 -3.88
CA VAL A 197 0.36 -7.14 -4.87
C VAL A 197 -0.04 -6.13 -5.93
N GLN A 198 0.77 -5.09 -6.10
CA GLN A 198 0.66 -4.18 -7.24
C GLN A 198 1.67 -4.57 -8.31
N GLU A 199 1.17 -4.80 -9.51
CA GLU A 199 1.95 -5.06 -10.70
C GLU A 199 2.15 -3.77 -11.49
N MET A 200 3.40 -3.48 -11.88
CA MET A 200 3.75 -2.39 -12.79
C MET A 200 4.69 -2.92 -13.87
N ILE A 201 4.25 -2.84 -15.13
CA ILE A 201 5.01 -3.32 -16.29
C ILE A 201 5.40 -2.10 -17.13
N PRO A 202 6.71 -1.82 -17.33
CA PRO A 202 7.14 -0.73 -18.20
C PRO A 202 6.78 -1.02 -19.65
N ALA A 203 6.63 0.03 -20.48
CA ALA A 203 6.34 -0.12 -21.90
C ALA A 203 7.43 -0.92 -22.64
N GLU A 204 8.68 -0.84 -22.15
CA GLU A 204 9.82 -1.60 -22.64
C GLU A 204 10.39 -2.48 -21.53
N VAL A 205 10.06 -3.77 -21.55
CA VAL A 205 10.67 -4.75 -20.67
C VAL A 205 12.07 -5.11 -21.20
N LYS A 206 13.11 -4.85 -20.40
CA LYS A 206 14.53 -5.09 -20.78
C LYS A 206 15.18 -6.18 -19.93
N GLN A 207 14.58 -6.51 -18.78
CA GLN A 207 15.14 -7.48 -17.84
C GLN A 207 14.32 -8.77 -17.86
N PRO A 208 14.97 -9.94 -17.94
CA PRO A 208 14.27 -11.22 -18.04
C PRO A 208 13.50 -11.56 -16.76
N LEU A 209 14.04 -11.19 -15.61
CA LEU A 209 13.45 -11.45 -14.29
C LEU A 209 12.71 -10.23 -13.77
N PRO A 210 11.49 -10.39 -13.20
CA PRO A 210 10.85 -9.36 -12.42
C PRO A 210 11.53 -9.15 -11.08
N ILE A 211 11.23 -8.01 -10.45
CA ILE A 211 11.64 -7.74 -9.08
C ILE A 211 10.42 -7.59 -8.17
N VAL A 212 10.46 -8.24 -7.01
CA VAL A 212 9.48 -8.13 -5.93
C VAL A 212 10.05 -7.23 -4.85
N LEU A 213 9.36 -6.15 -4.50
CA LEU A 213 9.77 -5.16 -3.51
C LEU A 213 8.94 -5.28 -2.24
N VAL A 214 9.60 -5.57 -1.11
CA VAL A 214 8.98 -5.88 0.18
C VAL A 214 9.38 -4.85 1.23
N HIS A 215 8.39 -4.14 1.79
CA HIS A 215 8.59 -3.06 2.75
C HIS A 215 9.04 -3.52 4.15
N GLY A 216 9.53 -2.58 4.96
CA GLY A 216 9.95 -2.76 6.35
C GLY A 216 8.81 -2.78 7.37
N GLY A 217 9.15 -2.73 8.66
CA GLY A 217 8.20 -2.73 9.78
C GLY A 217 7.26 -1.54 9.76
N GLY A 218 5.97 -1.79 10.05
CA GLY A 218 4.93 -0.77 10.05
C GLY A 218 4.68 -0.08 8.70
N GLY A 219 5.54 -0.31 7.72
CA GLY A 219 5.49 0.35 6.42
C GLY A 219 4.54 -0.28 5.41
N GLN A 220 4.61 0.21 4.20
CA GLN A 220 3.86 -0.29 3.05
C GLN A 220 4.65 -0.09 1.76
N MET A 221 4.16 -0.65 0.67
CA MET A 221 4.79 -0.58 -0.65
C MET A 221 5.14 0.84 -1.11
N LEU A 222 4.42 1.86 -0.63
CA LEU A 222 4.64 3.26 -0.99
C LEU A 222 6.05 3.76 -0.63
N HIS A 223 6.73 3.13 0.34
CA HIS A 223 8.12 3.45 0.65
C HIS A 223 9.06 3.27 -0.55
N TYR A 224 8.75 2.34 -1.47
CA TYR A 224 9.49 2.19 -2.72
C TYR A 224 9.02 3.11 -3.84
N MET A 225 7.80 3.66 -3.73
CA MET A 225 7.29 4.64 -4.70
C MET A 225 7.92 6.02 -4.51
N GLY A 226 8.34 6.37 -3.29
CA GLY A 226 9.01 7.63 -2.99
C GLY A 226 8.34 8.43 -1.89
N LEU A 227 8.53 9.76 -1.95
CA LEU A 227 7.88 10.71 -1.04
C LEU A 227 6.74 11.42 -1.76
N GLY A 228 5.71 11.77 -1.02
CA GLY A 228 4.46 12.33 -1.56
C GLY A 228 4.57 13.65 -2.34
N SER A 229 5.74 14.26 -2.45
CA SER A 229 6.00 15.53 -3.13
C SER A 229 6.76 15.39 -4.46
N GLY A 230 6.69 14.22 -5.10
CA GLY A 230 7.34 13.99 -6.39
C GLY A 230 8.78 13.48 -6.32
N VAL A 231 9.28 13.17 -5.14
CA VAL A 231 10.57 12.48 -4.97
C VAL A 231 10.35 11.00 -5.27
N ALA A 232 10.83 10.55 -6.43
CA ALA A 232 10.66 9.15 -6.86
C ALA A 232 11.54 8.20 -6.03
N GLY A 233 10.96 7.04 -5.66
CA GLY A 233 11.68 5.94 -5.03
C GLY A 233 12.19 4.90 -6.02
N TRP A 234 12.78 3.82 -5.52
CA TRP A 234 13.44 2.81 -6.33
C TRP A 234 12.52 2.03 -7.28
N ALA A 235 11.22 1.96 -7.01
CA ALA A 235 10.28 1.33 -7.95
C ALA A 235 10.33 1.98 -9.34
N HIS A 236 10.44 3.33 -9.39
CA HIS A 236 10.55 4.07 -10.64
C HIS A 236 11.87 3.78 -11.37
N TYR A 237 12.97 3.67 -10.64
CA TYR A 237 14.28 3.36 -11.25
C TYR A 237 14.33 1.92 -11.79
N TYR A 238 13.71 0.96 -11.11
CA TYR A 238 13.56 -0.40 -11.65
C TYR A 238 12.73 -0.40 -12.93
N LEU A 239 11.62 0.33 -12.97
CA LEU A 239 10.80 0.47 -14.18
C LEU A 239 11.60 1.11 -15.32
N GLN A 240 12.37 2.18 -15.06
CA GLN A 240 13.26 2.80 -16.05
C GLN A 240 14.35 1.85 -16.55
N ALA A 241 14.88 1.01 -15.68
CA ALA A 241 15.83 -0.04 -16.04
C ALA A 241 15.20 -1.23 -16.80
N GLY A 242 13.86 -1.20 -16.98
CA GLY A 242 13.10 -2.19 -17.74
C GLY A 242 12.71 -3.44 -16.97
N TYR A 243 12.69 -3.40 -15.66
CA TYR A 243 12.15 -4.49 -14.83
C TYR A 243 10.63 -4.45 -14.77
N ARG A 244 9.98 -5.61 -14.82
CA ARG A 244 8.62 -5.78 -14.30
C ARG A 244 8.70 -5.67 -12.77
N VAL A 245 7.90 -4.79 -12.17
CA VAL A 245 7.97 -4.50 -10.73
C VAL A 245 6.70 -4.99 -10.04
N PHE A 246 6.88 -5.77 -8.98
CA PHE A 246 5.81 -6.22 -8.09
C PHE A 246 6.05 -5.64 -6.70
N LEU A 247 5.12 -4.79 -6.26
CA LEU A 247 5.16 -4.13 -4.96
C LEU A 247 4.17 -4.83 -4.04
N VAL A 248 4.61 -5.26 -2.86
CA VAL A 248 3.72 -5.98 -1.94
C VAL A 248 3.45 -5.19 -0.67
N ASP A 249 2.20 -5.25 -0.21
CA ASP A 249 1.85 -4.97 1.18
C ASP A 249 1.67 -6.30 1.89
N ARG A 250 2.53 -6.55 2.90
CA ARG A 250 2.49 -7.80 3.68
C ARG A 250 1.16 -7.92 4.43
N PRO A 251 0.67 -9.14 4.74
CA PRO A 251 -0.58 -9.34 5.49
C PRO A 251 -0.67 -8.43 6.72
N GLY A 252 -1.78 -7.71 6.85
CA GLY A 252 -2.03 -6.75 7.92
C GLY A 252 -1.35 -5.39 7.78
N HIS A 253 -0.74 -5.09 6.62
CA HIS A 253 -0.09 -3.80 6.34
C HIS A 253 -0.68 -3.14 5.09
N GLY A 254 -0.63 -1.82 5.04
CA GLY A 254 -1.01 -1.03 3.87
C GLY A 254 -2.41 -1.38 3.34
N ARG A 255 -2.48 -1.83 2.08
CA ARG A 255 -3.73 -2.28 1.45
C ARG A 255 -4.14 -3.71 1.82
N ALA A 256 -3.23 -4.51 2.39
CA ALA A 256 -3.57 -5.85 2.87
C ALA A 256 -4.43 -5.73 4.15
N PRO A 257 -5.73 -6.11 4.11
CA PRO A 257 -6.63 -5.84 5.21
C PRO A 257 -6.19 -6.51 6.52
N TYR A 258 -6.35 -5.77 7.61
CA TYR A 258 -6.16 -6.28 8.95
C TYR A 258 -7.51 -6.69 9.56
N HIS A 259 -7.55 -7.93 10.05
CA HIS A 259 -8.69 -8.48 10.78
C HIS A 259 -8.22 -8.93 12.17
N PRO A 260 -8.57 -8.22 13.25
CA PRO A 260 -8.10 -8.55 14.61
C PRO A 260 -8.44 -9.97 15.03
N ASP A 261 -9.65 -10.44 14.71
CA ASP A 261 -10.09 -11.80 15.06
C ASP A 261 -9.33 -12.91 14.31
N ALA A 262 -8.65 -12.52 13.23
CA ALA A 262 -7.95 -13.47 12.37
C ALA A 262 -6.43 -13.38 12.51
N LEU A 263 -5.89 -12.16 12.67
CA LEU A 263 -4.46 -11.88 12.74
C LEU A 263 -3.98 -11.57 14.17
N GLY A 264 -4.90 -11.62 15.15
CA GLY A 264 -4.58 -11.29 16.54
C GLY A 264 -4.32 -9.77 16.74
N PRO A 265 -3.75 -9.37 17.87
CA PRO A 265 -3.50 -7.97 18.17
C PRO A 265 -2.43 -7.38 17.26
N ILE A 266 -2.62 -6.11 16.92
CA ILE A 266 -1.61 -5.29 16.24
C ILE A 266 -0.75 -4.58 17.28
N GLY A 267 0.54 -4.45 17.03
CA GLY A 267 1.44 -3.65 17.85
C GLY A 267 1.16 -2.16 17.74
N ALA A 268 1.67 -1.40 18.69
CA ALA A 268 1.57 0.05 18.64
C ALA A 268 2.33 0.61 17.42
N ASN A 269 1.83 1.71 16.88
CA ASN A 269 2.58 2.49 15.90
C ASN A 269 3.86 3.03 16.53
N ALA A 270 4.94 3.07 15.76
CA ALA A 270 6.14 3.75 16.21
C ALA A 270 5.85 5.25 16.43
N PRO A 271 6.26 5.84 17.56
CA PRO A 271 6.15 7.29 17.76
C PRO A 271 6.87 8.07 16.67
N LEU A 272 6.35 9.23 16.26
CA LEU A 272 6.98 10.08 15.25
C LEU A 272 8.46 10.34 15.57
N ALA A 273 8.78 10.66 16.83
CA ALA A 273 10.15 10.91 17.27
C ALA A 273 11.08 9.71 17.06
N ALA A 274 10.61 8.47 17.24
CA ALA A 274 11.41 7.28 16.99
C ALA A 274 11.76 7.11 15.51
N ILE A 275 10.87 7.50 14.61
CA ILE A 275 11.13 7.42 13.16
C ILE A 275 11.97 8.62 12.70
N THR A 276 11.62 9.85 13.09
CA THR A 276 12.34 11.05 12.67
C THR A 276 13.73 11.12 13.29
N VAL A 277 13.84 11.01 14.61
CA VAL A 277 15.13 11.14 15.31
C VAL A 277 16.02 9.92 15.10
N ASP A 278 15.42 8.72 15.18
CA ASP A 278 16.23 7.50 15.19
C ASP A 278 16.56 6.97 13.80
N LEU A 279 15.71 7.18 12.81
CA LEU A 279 15.90 6.61 11.47
C LEU A 279 16.19 7.69 10.42
N ILE A 280 15.39 8.75 10.36
CA ILE A 280 15.54 9.81 9.34
C ILE A 280 16.77 10.66 9.63
N LYS A 281 16.95 11.13 10.87
CA LYS A 281 18.11 11.96 11.22
C LYS A 281 19.46 11.26 11.09
N SER A 282 19.50 9.95 11.08
CA SER A 282 20.72 9.23 10.74
C SER A 282 21.26 9.59 9.36
N ALA A 283 20.37 9.97 8.43
CA ALA A 283 20.73 10.42 7.08
C ALA A 283 21.05 11.93 6.99
N GLN A 284 21.11 12.66 8.13
CA GLN A 284 21.36 14.11 8.13
C GLN A 284 22.81 14.48 8.38
N ALA A 285 23.56 13.72 9.14
CA ALA A 285 24.92 14.07 9.55
C ALA A 285 25.94 13.02 9.11
N PRO A 286 27.10 13.44 8.58
CA PRO A 286 27.43 14.82 8.24
C PRO A 286 26.92 15.27 6.85
N GLN A 287 26.49 14.36 5.93
CA GLN A 287 26.26 14.62 4.52
C GLN A 287 24.84 15.04 4.15
N LYS A 288 23.89 15.02 5.07
CA LYS A 288 22.50 15.44 4.88
C LYS A 288 21.83 14.79 3.65
N ARG A 289 21.55 13.50 3.70
CA ARG A 289 20.92 12.76 2.60
C ARG A 289 19.39 12.74 2.64
N TRP A 290 18.79 13.05 3.77
CA TRP A 290 17.35 13.24 3.81
C TRP A 290 16.97 14.55 3.09
N PRO A 291 15.99 14.54 2.17
CA PRO A 291 15.66 15.71 1.35
C PRO A 291 14.94 16.84 2.09
N GLY A 292 14.48 16.60 3.33
CA GLY A 292 13.87 17.59 4.20
C GLY A 292 14.72 17.93 5.42
N THR A 293 14.11 18.49 6.46
CA THR A 293 14.78 18.77 7.74
C THR A 293 15.00 17.52 8.58
N GLY A 294 14.16 16.49 8.39
CA GLY A 294 14.14 15.26 9.21
C GLY A 294 13.60 15.47 10.63
N ASP A 295 13.07 16.66 10.93
CA ASP A 295 12.44 16.97 12.21
C ASP A 295 11.01 16.44 12.29
N ILE A 296 10.41 16.50 13.48
CA ILE A 296 9.06 16.00 13.74
C ILE A 296 7.98 16.72 12.90
N ASP A 297 8.23 17.97 12.52
CA ASP A 297 7.34 18.81 11.72
C ASP A 297 7.74 18.85 10.24
N ASP A 298 8.73 18.06 9.81
CA ASP A 298 9.14 17.99 8.41
C ASP A 298 8.01 17.45 7.53
N PRO A 299 7.47 18.24 6.58
CA PRO A 299 6.38 17.80 5.72
C PRO A 299 6.68 16.52 4.92
N LEU A 300 7.95 16.31 4.51
CA LEU A 300 8.36 15.11 3.78
C LEU A 300 8.39 13.88 4.70
N ALA A 301 8.91 14.06 5.92
CA ALA A 301 8.89 13.01 6.93
C ALA A 301 7.45 12.63 7.31
N LEU A 302 6.57 13.62 7.52
CA LEU A 302 5.15 13.37 7.82
C LEU A 302 4.44 12.63 6.69
N GLN A 303 4.68 12.98 5.41
CA GLN A 303 4.12 12.25 4.27
C GLN A 303 4.63 10.81 4.20
N PHE A 304 5.89 10.57 4.48
CA PHE A 304 6.49 9.23 4.49
C PHE A 304 5.93 8.37 5.64
N ILE A 305 5.78 8.96 6.83
CA ILE A 305 5.31 8.26 8.03
C ILE A 305 3.78 8.09 8.04
N ALA A 306 3.02 8.91 7.32
CA ALA A 306 1.56 8.86 7.31
C ALA A 306 0.97 7.49 6.92
N GLY A 307 1.73 6.68 6.20
CA GLY A 307 1.37 5.30 5.83
C GLY A 307 1.79 4.24 6.84
N GLN A 308 2.41 4.61 7.96
CA GLN A 308 2.84 3.65 8.97
C GLN A 308 1.66 3.14 9.80
N ASN A 309 1.69 1.86 10.13
CA ASN A 309 0.74 1.23 11.06
C ASN A 309 1.48 0.23 11.96
N GLY A 310 0.82 -0.24 13.01
CA GLY A 310 1.34 -1.34 13.81
C GLY A 310 1.43 -2.63 12.98
N ALA A 311 2.32 -3.52 13.36
CA ALA A 311 2.43 -4.85 12.77
C ALA A 311 1.70 -5.91 13.62
N PRO A 312 1.19 -7.00 13.04
CA PRO A 312 0.72 -8.14 13.83
C PRO A 312 1.78 -8.61 14.82
N GLN A 313 1.40 -8.82 16.08
CA GLN A 313 2.35 -9.13 17.17
C GLN A 313 2.88 -10.57 17.13
N ASP A 314 2.11 -11.51 16.57
CA ASP A 314 2.55 -12.89 16.40
C ASP A 314 3.50 -13.02 15.20
N ASN A 315 4.80 -12.93 15.46
CA ASN A 315 5.82 -13.09 14.43
C ASN A 315 5.79 -14.47 13.75
N ALA A 316 5.42 -15.53 14.47
CA ALA A 316 5.38 -16.86 13.89
C ALA A 316 4.22 -16.98 12.90
N MET A 317 3.04 -16.43 13.23
CA MET A 317 1.93 -16.34 12.29
C MET A 317 2.30 -15.46 11.09
N ALA A 318 2.87 -14.28 11.32
CA ALA A 318 3.27 -13.37 10.24
C ALA A 318 4.25 -14.05 9.27
N HIS A 319 5.27 -14.73 9.79
CA HIS A 319 6.26 -15.44 8.98
C HIS A 319 5.67 -16.64 8.21
N ARG A 320 4.72 -17.38 8.79
CA ARG A 320 3.97 -18.41 8.05
C ARG A 320 3.18 -17.81 6.88
N LEU A 321 2.51 -16.69 7.13
CA LEU A 321 1.79 -15.98 6.07
C LEU A 321 2.76 -15.48 4.99
N TRP A 322 3.90 -14.88 5.36
CA TRP A 322 4.87 -14.39 4.38
C TRP A 322 5.41 -15.52 3.50
N ALA A 323 5.76 -16.65 4.09
CA ALA A 323 6.22 -17.82 3.37
C ALA A 323 5.20 -18.29 2.34
N SER A 324 3.95 -18.53 2.78
CA SER A 324 2.89 -19.06 1.92
C SER A 324 2.43 -18.04 0.85
N ARG A 325 2.25 -16.75 1.20
CA ARG A 325 1.79 -15.73 0.24
C ARG A 325 2.85 -15.35 -0.76
N GLY A 326 4.12 -15.32 -0.32
CA GLY A 326 5.24 -15.13 -1.22
C GLY A 326 5.46 -16.32 -2.17
N ALA A 327 5.26 -17.56 -1.69
CA ALA A 327 5.29 -18.75 -2.53
C ALA A 327 4.20 -18.70 -3.62
N GLU A 328 2.95 -18.41 -3.23
CA GLU A 328 1.82 -18.24 -4.17
C GLU A 328 2.07 -17.10 -5.17
N LEU A 329 2.70 -16.01 -4.73
CA LEU A 329 3.12 -14.93 -5.63
C LEU A 329 4.08 -15.46 -6.70
N LEU A 330 5.12 -16.19 -6.31
CA LEU A 330 6.10 -16.74 -7.27
C LEU A 330 5.49 -17.81 -8.17
N ASP A 331 4.58 -18.64 -7.67
CA ASP A 331 3.83 -19.61 -8.50
C ASP A 331 3.04 -18.90 -9.61
N ARG A 332 2.58 -17.67 -9.35
CA ARG A 332 1.83 -16.87 -10.32
C ARG A 332 2.71 -16.11 -11.31
N ILE A 333 3.81 -15.48 -10.83
CA ILE A 333 4.63 -14.59 -11.68
C ILE A 333 5.86 -15.25 -12.28
N GLY A 334 6.22 -16.46 -11.81
CA GLY A 334 7.43 -17.19 -12.20
C GLY A 334 8.67 -16.76 -11.42
N PRO A 335 9.85 -17.14 -11.91
CA PRO A 335 11.13 -16.81 -11.29
C PRO A 335 11.33 -15.30 -11.11
N ALA A 336 11.81 -14.88 -9.93
CA ALA A 336 11.94 -13.47 -9.59
C ALA A 336 13.15 -13.18 -8.69
N ILE A 337 13.52 -11.90 -8.64
CA ILE A 337 14.44 -11.33 -7.65
C ILE A 337 13.59 -10.79 -6.50
N ILE A 338 13.99 -11.04 -5.27
CA ILE A 338 13.29 -10.52 -4.08
C ILE A 338 14.16 -9.48 -3.40
N GLN A 339 13.67 -8.26 -3.31
CA GLN A 339 14.30 -7.19 -2.54
C GLN A 339 13.47 -6.87 -1.31
N VAL A 340 14.11 -6.92 -0.15
CA VAL A 340 13.46 -6.73 1.15
C VAL A 340 14.14 -5.61 1.93
N HIS A 341 13.37 -4.95 2.80
CA HIS A 341 13.84 -3.87 3.65
C HIS A 341 13.53 -4.12 5.12
N SER A 342 14.49 -3.81 6.00
CA SER A 342 14.28 -3.69 7.44
C SER A 342 13.61 -4.93 8.05
N ALA A 343 12.54 -4.78 8.80
CA ALA A 343 11.76 -5.89 9.37
C ALA A 343 11.12 -6.82 8.33
N GLY A 344 11.13 -6.45 7.05
CA GLY A 344 10.77 -7.33 5.93
C GLY A 344 11.87 -8.33 5.55
N GLY A 345 13.08 -8.21 6.09
CA GLY A 345 14.23 -9.05 5.77
C GLY A 345 13.95 -10.55 5.72
N PRO A 346 13.30 -11.14 6.74
CA PRO A 346 12.98 -12.57 6.75
C PRO A 346 12.12 -13.05 5.59
N PHE A 347 11.30 -12.19 4.97
CA PHE A 347 10.44 -12.55 3.85
C PHE A 347 11.21 -13.22 2.71
N GLY A 348 12.36 -12.66 2.32
CA GLY A 348 13.17 -13.21 1.24
C GLY A 348 13.63 -14.63 1.51
N TYR A 349 14.08 -14.91 2.73
CA TYR A 349 14.57 -16.23 3.13
C TYR A 349 13.42 -17.25 3.27
N LEU A 350 12.28 -16.82 3.81
CA LEU A 350 11.08 -17.64 3.94
C LEU A 350 10.55 -18.10 2.58
N VAL A 351 10.45 -17.16 1.64
CA VAL A 351 9.97 -17.47 0.27
C VAL A 351 10.96 -18.34 -0.48
N ALA A 352 12.28 -18.09 -0.34
CA ALA A 352 13.32 -18.93 -0.91
C ALA A 352 13.30 -20.36 -0.32
N ASN A 353 12.95 -20.49 0.97
CA ASN A 353 12.77 -21.81 1.59
C ASN A 353 11.62 -22.60 0.97
N GLU A 354 10.52 -21.93 0.61
CA GLU A 354 9.33 -22.55 0.00
C GLU A 354 9.49 -22.80 -1.51
N ARG A 355 10.19 -21.91 -2.23
CA ARG A 355 10.34 -21.93 -3.69
C ARG A 355 11.78 -21.65 -4.12
N PRO A 356 12.75 -22.49 -3.72
CA PRO A 356 14.17 -22.25 -3.99
C PRO A 356 14.48 -22.11 -5.48
N GLN A 357 13.75 -22.82 -6.34
CA GLN A 357 13.95 -22.78 -7.79
C GLN A 357 13.41 -21.50 -8.45
N LEU A 358 12.49 -20.78 -7.79
CA LEU A 358 11.87 -19.55 -8.31
C LEU A 358 12.53 -18.29 -7.76
N VAL A 359 13.23 -18.33 -6.63
CA VAL A 359 14.01 -17.20 -6.13
C VAL A 359 15.37 -17.18 -6.80
N LYS A 360 15.60 -16.21 -7.67
CA LYS A 360 16.84 -16.09 -8.46
C LYS A 360 17.90 -15.20 -7.79
N GLY A 361 17.52 -14.40 -6.84
CA GLY A 361 18.40 -13.56 -6.03
C GLY A 361 17.66 -12.88 -4.89
N ILE A 362 18.37 -12.58 -3.83
CA ILE A 362 17.82 -11.83 -2.67
C ILE A 362 18.69 -10.62 -2.41
N VAL A 363 18.08 -9.44 -2.39
CA VAL A 363 18.71 -8.20 -1.92
C VAL A 363 18.05 -7.79 -0.62
N ASN A 364 18.75 -7.91 0.48
CA ASN A 364 18.28 -7.50 1.81
C ASN A 364 19.01 -6.23 2.22
N PHE A 365 18.32 -5.11 2.26
CA PHE A 365 18.93 -3.88 2.73
C PHE A 365 18.40 -3.47 4.09
N GLU A 366 19.32 -3.18 4.99
CA GLU A 366 19.06 -2.79 6.37
C GLU A 366 18.16 -3.78 7.13
N GLY A 367 18.20 -5.09 6.76
CA GLY A 367 17.40 -6.13 7.42
C GLY A 367 17.70 -6.19 8.92
N ILE A 368 16.63 -6.14 9.72
CA ILE A 368 16.76 -6.17 11.18
C ILE A 368 16.68 -7.60 11.74
N GLY A 369 17.19 -7.80 12.94
CA GLY A 369 17.18 -9.03 13.70
C GLY A 369 18.56 -9.67 13.86
N ASN A 370 18.92 -10.04 15.07
CA ASN A 370 20.11 -10.83 15.35
C ASN A 370 19.81 -12.31 15.08
N PRO A 371 20.79 -13.05 14.53
CA PRO A 371 20.64 -14.50 14.41
C PRO A 371 20.37 -15.16 15.77
N PHE A 372 19.39 -16.06 15.80
CA PHE A 372 18.97 -16.81 16.99
C PHE A 372 18.51 -15.94 18.16
N ALA A 373 17.90 -14.78 17.88
CA ALA A 373 17.21 -14.00 18.88
C ALA A 373 15.96 -14.75 19.41
N ALA A 374 15.48 -14.40 20.60
CA ALA A 374 14.36 -15.08 21.23
C ALA A 374 13.07 -15.12 20.36
N ASN A 375 12.82 -14.08 19.60
CA ASN A 375 11.69 -13.97 18.68
C ASN A 375 11.95 -14.53 17.27
N THR A 376 13.18 -14.96 16.98
CA THR A 376 13.61 -15.53 15.70
C THR A 376 14.54 -16.74 15.91
N PRO A 377 14.09 -17.77 16.62
CA PRO A 377 14.95 -18.86 17.09
C PRO A 377 15.47 -19.78 15.97
N TRP A 378 14.98 -19.64 14.75
CA TRP A 378 15.39 -20.40 13.58
C TRP A 378 16.42 -19.64 12.71
N GLY A 379 17.32 -18.92 13.33
CA GLY A 379 18.22 -17.98 12.68
C GLY A 379 17.63 -16.58 12.72
N VAL A 380 17.17 -16.05 11.58
CA VAL A 380 16.47 -14.74 11.52
C VAL A 380 14.97 -14.87 11.29
N THR A 381 14.42 -16.07 11.48
CA THR A 381 13.00 -16.36 11.28
C THR A 381 12.34 -16.89 12.55
N ALA A 382 11.04 -16.64 12.70
CA ALA A 382 10.23 -17.14 13.81
C ALA A 382 9.63 -18.52 13.53
N VAL A 383 9.82 -19.06 12.32
CA VAL A 383 9.36 -20.36 11.87
C VAL A 383 10.50 -21.14 11.24
N PRO A 384 10.42 -22.49 11.20
CA PRO A 384 11.48 -23.32 10.67
C PRO A 384 11.88 -22.97 9.23
N LEU A 385 13.18 -23.04 8.94
CA LEU A 385 13.75 -23.17 7.61
C LEU A 385 14.23 -24.61 7.42
N ALA A 386 14.40 -25.04 6.18
CA ALA A 386 14.93 -26.37 5.88
C ALA A 386 16.44 -26.42 6.14
N TYR A 387 16.83 -27.10 7.20
CA TYR A 387 18.22 -27.34 7.57
C TYR A 387 18.71 -28.71 7.14
N ASP A 388 20.02 -28.85 6.92
CA ASP A 388 20.73 -30.10 6.71
C ASP A 388 21.98 -30.14 7.61
N PRO A 389 22.12 -31.09 8.53
CA PRO A 389 21.10 -32.06 8.96
C PRO A 389 19.79 -31.40 9.49
N PRO A 390 18.63 -32.08 9.40
CA PRO A 390 17.36 -31.51 9.82
C PRO A 390 17.35 -31.07 11.29
N VAL A 391 16.52 -30.06 11.59
CA VAL A 391 16.26 -29.54 12.94
C VAL A 391 14.75 -29.51 13.15
N SER A 392 14.29 -30.08 14.25
CA SER A 392 12.86 -30.13 14.63
C SER A 392 12.50 -29.15 15.77
N ASP A 393 13.47 -28.83 16.63
CA ASP A 393 13.32 -27.88 17.73
C ASP A 393 14.53 -26.90 17.69
N PRO A 394 14.31 -25.59 17.78
CA PRO A 394 15.40 -24.62 17.79
C PRO A 394 16.39 -24.79 18.94
N LYS A 395 16.01 -25.53 20.00
CA LYS A 395 16.93 -25.90 21.12
C LYS A 395 18.03 -26.88 20.69
N GLU A 396 17.89 -27.53 19.55
CA GLU A 396 18.92 -28.39 18.99
C GLU A 396 20.12 -27.63 18.42
N PHE A 397 20.01 -26.31 18.24
CA PHE A 397 21.14 -25.49 17.85
C PHE A 397 22.09 -25.31 19.01
N ALA A 398 23.27 -25.89 18.93
CA ALA A 398 24.39 -25.52 19.78
C ALA A 398 24.89 -24.14 19.31
N LEU A 399 24.79 -23.12 20.16
CA LEU A 399 25.13 -21.74 19.83
C LEU A 399 26.35 -21.27 20.61
N ARG A 400 27.11 -20.37 20.03
CA ARG A 400 28.19 -19.63 20.68
C ARG A 400 28.04 -18.14 20.44
N ASP A 401 28.41 -17.36 21.43
CA ASP A 401 28.48 -15.89 21.31
C ASP A 401 29.73 -15.52 20.49
N VAL A 402 29.58 -14.47 19.69
CA VAL A 402 30.65 -13.91 18.87
C VAL A 402 30.85 -12.45 19.22
N ALA A 403 32.09 -12.10 19.60
CA ALA A 403 32.48 -10.72 19.79
C ALA A 403 32.46 -9.99 18.43
N PRO A 404 31.70 -8.88 18.30
CA PRO A 404 31.59 -8.21 17.01
C PRO A 404 32.86 -7.41 16.70
N PRO A 405 33.17 -7.19 15.42
CA PRO A 405 34.13 -6.16 15.04
C PRO A 405 33.58 -4.77 15.41
N PRO A 406 34.43 -3.74 15.48
CA PRO A 406 33.99 -2.36 15.72
C PRO A 406 32.87 -1.96 14.77
N GLY A 407 31.79 -1.36 15.31
CA GLY A 407 30.64 -0.91 14.53
C GLY A 407 29.59 -1.99 14.21
N ALA A 408 29.70 -3.19 14.79
CA ALA A 408 28.69 -4.25 14.67
C ALA A 408 28.10 -4.60 16.05
N ALA A 409 26.86 -5.11 16.06
CA ALA A 409 26.22 -5.61 17.27
C ALA A 409 26.74 -7.02 17.64
N PRO A 410 26.76 -7.42 18.93
CA PRO A 410 27.00 -8.81 19.34
C PRO A 410 25.99 -9.76 18.69
N TYR A 411 26.43 -10.94 18.31
CA TYR A 411 25.58 -11.93 17.64
C TYR A 411 25.97 -13.37 18.05
N LYS A 412 25.08 -14.29 17.71
CA LYS A 412 25.32 -15.73 17.91
C LYS A 412 25.58 -16.43 16.60
N LEU A 413 26.45 -17.42 16.63
CA LEU A 413 26.62 -18.40 15.55
C LEU A 413 26.40 -19.81 16.10
N GLN A 414 26.20 -20.76 15.21
CA GLN A 414 26.23 -22.16 15.58
C GLN A 414 27.64 -22.56 16.01
N ALA A 415 27.74 -23.43 16.99
CA ALA A 415 29.02 -23.94 17.48
C ALA A 415 29.72 -24.77 16.39
N ASP A 416 31.05 -24.69 16.35
CA ASP A 416 31.85 -25.43 15.38
C ASP A 416 31.63 -26.94 15.56
N GLY A 417 31.59 -27.69 14.47
CA GLY A 417 31.31 -29.13 14.46
C GLY A 417 29.82 -29.52 14.52
N SER A 418 28.91 -28.56 14.79
CA SER A 418 27.46 -28.81 14.84
C SER A 418 26.65 -27.93 13.87
N VAL A 419 27.33 -27.36 12.89
CA VAL A 419 26.71 -26.40 11.96
C VAL A 419 25.69 -27.07 11.05
N ARG A 420 24.45 -26.60 11.08
CA ARG A 420 23.36 -26.97 10.17
C ARG A 420 23.33 -26.01 9.00
N LYS A 421 23.27 -26.54 7.78
CA LYS A 421 23.23 -25.74 6.55
C LYS A 421 21.78 -25.44 6.15
N LEU A 422 21.54 -24.27 5.56
CA LEU A 422 20.23 -23.91 5.01
C LEU A 422 20.05 -24.56 3.63
N LYS A 423 19.43 -25.74 3.60
CA LYS A 423 19.33 -26.60 2.41
C LYS A 423 18.75 -25.88 1.18
N ASN A 424 17.67 -25.13 1.35
CA ASN A 424 16.93 -24.53 0.25
C ASN A 424 17.46 -23.15 -0.19
N LEU A 425 18.42 -22.58 0.56
CA LEU A 425 18.96 -21.25 0.28
C LEU A 425 20.35 -21.31 -0.37
N GLN A 426 20.95 -22.49 -0.44
CA GLN A 426 22.26 -22.67 -1.08
C GLN A 426 22.19 -22.36 -2.58
N GLY A 427 23.22 -21.72 -3.11
CA GLY A 427 23.29 -21.38 -4.54
C GLY A 427 22.49 -20.14 -4.97
N ILE A 428 21.57 -19.64 -4.13
CA ILE A 428 20.88 -18.38 -4.41
C ILE A 428 21.84 -17.22 -4.10
N PRO A 429 22.16 -16.34 -5.07
CA PRO A 429 22.99 -15.18 -4.80
C PRO A 429 22.24 -14.19 -3.90
N MET A 430 22.91 -13.73 -2.86
CA MET A 430 22.34 -12.81 -1.87
C MET A 430 23.26 -11.62 -1.64
N ALA A 431 22.69 -10.43 -1.54
CA ALA A 431 23.35 -9.23 -1.04
C ALA A 431 22.69 -8.78 0.26
N PHE A 432 23.50 -8.50 1.28
CA PHE A 432 23.07 -7.72 2.43
C PHE A 432 23.66 -6.32 2.30
N VAL A 433 22.82 -5.31 2.15
CA VAL A 433 23.23 -3.94 1.92
C VAL A 433 23.11 -3.14 3.20
N THR A 434 24.16 -2.42 3.57
CA THR A 434 24.22 -1.61 4.79
C THR A 434 24.57 -0.17 4.43
N ALA A 435 23.76 0.77 4.92
CA ALA A 435 24.02 2.22 4.83
C ALA A 435 25.23 2.61 5.69
N GLU A 436 25.85 3.74 5.38
CA GLU A 436 26.98 4.23 6.15
C GLU A 436 26.58 4.62 7.57
N ASN A 437 25.47 5.35 7.72
CA ASN A 437 24.94 5.77 9.01
C ASN A 437 23.82 4.86 9.52
N THR A 438 23.99 3.55 9.34
CA THR A 438 23.01 2.60 9.87
C THR A 438 22.97 2.59 11.38
N ARG A 439 21.76 2.48 11.95
CA ARG A 439 21.55 2.14 13.37
C ARG A 439 21.33 0.65 13.58
N PHE A 440 21.17 -0.12 12.52
CA PHE A 440 20.92 -1.56 12.53
C PHE A 440 22.22 -2.33 12.36
N LEU A 441 22.98 -2.42 13.45
CA LEU A 441 24.33 -3.00 13.49
C LEU A 441 24.35 -4.53 13.35
N GLN A 442 23.20 -5.16 13.14
CA GLN A 442 23.04 -6.62 13.06
C GLN A 442 23.45 -7.22 11.70
N GLY A 443 23.67 -6.40 10.68
CA GLY A 443 24.00 -6.86 9.33
C GLY A 443 25.20 -7.80 9.30
N THR A 444 26.27 -7.46 10.02
CA THR A 444 27.46 -8.32 10.12
C THR A 444 27.15 -9.70 10.67
N GLY A 445 26.33 -9.79 11.72
CA GLY A 445 25.93 -11.06 12.34
C GLY A 445 25.04 -11.90 11.39
N GLN A 446 24.09 -11.26 10.68
CA GLN A 446 23.26 -11.96 9.70
C GLN A 446 24.09 -12.52 8.56
N VAL A 447 25.01 -11.74 8.00
CA VAL A 447 25.91 -12.20 6.93
C VAL A 447 26.81 -13.33 7.41
N ALA A 448 27.38 -13.21 8.61
CA ALA A 448 28.23 -14.24 9.19
C ALA A 448 27.47 -15.58 9.38
N TRP A 449 26.25 -15.50 9.90
CA TRP A 449 25.40 -16.67 10.09
C TRP A 449 24.99 -17.30 8.74
N LEU A 450 24.56 -16.53 7.75
CA LEU A 450 24.19 -17.03 6.44
C LEU A 450 25.38 -17.70 5.72
N LYS A 451 26.58 -17.11 5.81
CA LYS A 451 27.80 -17.74 5.30
C LYS A 451 28.11 -19.06 6.02
N GLN A 452 28.02 -19.08 7.35
CA GLN A 452 28.19 -20.30 8.14
C GLN A 452 27.18 -21.38 7.72
N ALA A 453 25.92 -20.96 7.47
CA ALA A 453 24.85 -21.84 7.01
C ALA A 453 24.94 -22.26 5.53
N GLY A 454 26.01 -21.89 4.82
CA GLY A 454 26.30 -22.32 3.45
C GLY A 454 25.67 -21.48 2.35
N CYS A 455 25.13 -20.29 2.67
CA CYS A 455 24.55 -19.39 1.68
C CYS A 455 25.61 -18.59 0.93
N ASN A 456 25.33 -18.30 -0.34
CA ASN A 456 26.13 -17.41 -1.18
C ASN A 456 25.71 -15.96 -0.95
N ILE A 457 26.30 -15.30 0.04
CA ILE A 457 25.95 -13.94 0.45
C ILE A 457 27.15 -13.00 0.47
N GLU A 458 26.95 -11.80 -0.10
CA GLU A 458 27.89 -10.68 -0.05
C GLU A 458 27.38 -9.61 0.92
N HIS A 459 28.28 -9.01 1.70
CA HIS A 459 27.96 -7.82 2.51
C HIS A 459 28.38 -6.57 1.72
N VAL A 460 27.42 -5.86 1.17
CA VAL A 460 27.62 -4.62 0.44
C VAL A 460 27.49 -3.45 1.40
N GLN A 461 28.60 -2.92 1.85
CA GLN A 461 28.63 -1.78 2.75
C GLN A 461 28.88 -0.50 1.94
N PHE A 462 27.94 0.42 1.97
CA PHE A 462 28.04 1.68 1.21
C PHE A 462 29.25 2.52 1.60
N ARG A 463 29.65 2.46 2.88
CA ARG A 463 30.88 3.10 3.34
C ARG A 463 32.12 2.66 2.55
N ASP A 464 32.25 1.37 2.29
CA ASP A 464 33.40 0.81 1.58
C ASP A 464 33.43 1.21 0.11
N LEU A 465 32.28 1.68 -0.41
CA LEU A 465 32.12 2.17 -1.78
C LEU A 465 32.18 3.70 -1.90
N GLY A 466 32.48 4.40 -0.78
CA GLY A 466 32.51 5.85 -0.75
C GLY A 466 31.12 6.51 -0.84
N ILE A 467 30.04 5.75 -0.63
CA ILE A 467 28.68 6.28 -0.56
C ILE A 467 28.39 6.62 0.88
N LEU A 468 28.41 7.91 1.19
CA LEU A 468 28.36 8.41 2.56
C LEU A 468 27.07 9.19 2.83
N GLY A 469 26.68 9.19 4.11
CA GLY A 469 25.56 9.98 4.64
C GLY A 469 24.21 9.28 4.59
N ASN A 470 24.10 8.10 3.98
CA ASN A 470 22.85 7.36 3.91
C ASN A 470 22.48 6.78 5.28
N GLY A 471 21.19 6.85 5.59
CA GLY A 471 20.55 6.21 6.72
C GLY A 471 19.66 5.02 6.29
N HIS A 472 18.65 4.76 7.10
CA HIS A 472 17.79 3.59 6.95
C HIS A 472 16.87 3.63 5.72
N PHE A 473 16.56 4.81 5.20
CA PHE A 473 15.61 5.01 4.12
C PHE A 473 16.29 5.40 2.80
N MET A 474 17.41 4.76 2.48
CA MET A 474 18.24 5.05 1.31
C MET A 474 17.45 5.05 -0.02
N MET A 475 16.28 4.40 -0.08
CA MET A 475 15.43 4.36 -1.27
C MET A 475 14.71 5.70 -1.58
N VAL A 476 14.70 6.63 -0.64
CA VAL A 476 14.07 7.96 -0.79
C VAL A 476 15.01 9.11 -0.46
N GLU A 477 16.23 8.84 0.00
CA GLU A 477 17.24 9.84 0.31
C GLU A 477 17.79 10.53 -0.96
N GLU A 478 18.49 11.64 -0.85
CA GLU A 478 18.90 12.48 -2.01
C GLU A 478 19.73 11.73 -3.05
N ASN A 479 20.68 10.91 -2.60
CA ASN A 479 21.53 10.11 -3.48
C ASN A 479 20.96 8.70 -3.75
N ARG A 480 19.65 8.49 -3.60
CA ARG A 480 18.96 7.21 -3.82
C ARG A 480 19.24 6.57 -5.18
N LYS A 481 19.52 7.38 -6.21
CA LYS A 481 19.90 6.88 -7.53
C LYS A 481 21.28 6.22 -7.49
N GLN A 482 22.25 6.83 -6.81
CA GLN A 482 23.58 6.25 -6.63
C GLN A 482 23.51 4.93 -5.86
N CYS A 483 22.69 4.89 -4.78
CA CYS A 483 22.44 3.66 -4.02
C CYS A 483 21.79 2.58 -4.89
N PHE A 484 20.80 2.96 -5.69
CA PHE A 484 20.15 2.08 -6.66
C PHE A 484 21.13 1.49 -7.66
N ASP A 485 22.02 2.31 -8.24
CA ASP A 485 22.97 1.87 -9.25
C ASP A 485 23.94 0.80 -8.73
N VAL A 486 24.33 0.88 -7.48
CA VAL A 486 25.15 -0.17 -6.83
C VAL A 486 24.37 -1.48 -6.71
N ILE A 487 23.13 -1.39 -6.24
CA ILE A 487 22.26 -2.56 -6.03
C ILE A 487 21.93 -3.22 -7.37
N GLU A 488 21.51 -2.44 -8.35
CA GLU A 488 21.14 -2.91 -9.69
C GLU A 488 22.36 -3.48 -10.41
N GLY A 489 23.52 -2.84 -10.28
CA GLY A 489 24.79 -3.34 -10.79
C GLY A 489 25.19 -4.67 -10.14
N TRP A 490 24.93 -4.85 -8.83
CA TRP A 490 25.15 -6.14 -8.16
C TRP A 490 24.21 -7.22 -8.71
N ILE A 491 22.93 -6.89 -8.89
CA ILE A 491 21.92 -7.81 -9.48
C ILE A 491 22.40 -8.30 -10.85
N ARG A 492 22.79 -7.40 -11.74
CA ARG A 492 23.25 -7.75 -13.10
C ARG A 492 24.47 -8.66 -13.11
N ARG A 493 25.39 -8.47 -12.17
CA ARG A 493 26.61 -9.31 -12.11
C ARG A 493 26.35 -10.70 -11.53
N ASN A 494 25.45 -10.82 -10.57
CA ASN A 494 25.34 -12.02 -9.74
C ASN A 494 24.08 -12.86 -10.02
N VAL A 495 22.99 -12.25 -10.50
CA VAL A 495 21.72 -12.94 -10.71
C VAL A 495 21.55 -13.34 -12.17
N LYS A 496 21.31 -14.61 -12.39
CA LYS A 496 21.06 -15.17 -13.74
C LYS A 496 19.61 -15.61 -13.88
N ALA A 497 19.05 -15.44 -15.08
CA ALA A 497 17.70 -15.86 -15.43
C ALA A 497 17.55 -17.40 -15.47
#